data_f8a1723d99f7f970d3fa27c24a30f118
#
_entry.id   f8a1723d99f7f970d3fa27c24a30f118
#
_cell.length_a   1.000
_cell.length_b   1.000
_cell.length_c   1.000
_cell.angle_alpha   90.00
_cell.angle_beta   90.00
_cell.angle_gamma   90.00
#
_symmetry.space_group_name_H-M   'P 1'
#
loop_
_entity.id
_entity.type
_entity.pdbx_description
1 polymer ?
#
loop_
_entity_poly.entity_id
_entity_poly.type
_entity_poly.pdbx_seq_one_letter_code
_entity_poly.pdbx_strand_id
1 'polypeptide(L)'
;MTAKHNRAKRRLPVTVLTGFLGSGKTTLLNYLMQQPALGRTLVIINEFGEIGLDHDLVTQSAEETDDIVVEMSSGCLCCTIRGDLVRTLREAPGRFARGGELWFDRVVIETTGLADPAPILQTLMNDAAIAQRYRLDAVMTAVDAVNGAATLDRQIESVKQVAVADRLLITKTDLADVEALHNLRERLRSLNPTAEQIIARHGRVDPTLIIDADLYDPSTKTDDVQEWLRAELVEASHHHHHHDHGDDHDHDHDHDHGDVNRHDKHIRAVCFTINEPIPGEALDRWLGSLLGLRGEDFLRIKGIINVAQLDRPMVIHGVQHVMHPPVLLDEWPSEDHRSRIVFITRDIDETMLRETLEVITRAESLQPDKSSMRHAGRSIVSRHIDP
;
A
#
# COMPACT_ATOMS: atom_id res chain seq x y z
N MET A 1 21.45 14.92 -26.74
CA MET A 1 20.72 16.05 -26.14
C MET A 1 19.26 15.76 -25.78
N THR A 2 18.76 14.56 -25.95
CA THR A 2 17.34 14.16 -25.78
C THR A 2 16.97 13.61 -24.40
N ALA A 3 17.90 13.18 -23.57
CA ALA A 3 17.60 12.62 -22.24
C ALA A 3 17.33 13.68 -21.14
N LYS A 4 17.90 14.88 -21.24
CA LYS A 4 17.70 15.96 -20.26
C LYS A 4 16.32 16.61 -20.29
N HIS A 5 15.64 16.62 -21.46
CA HIS A 5 14.34 17.29 -21.62
C HIS A 5 13.15 16.49 -21.10
N ASN A 6 13.30 15.16 -20.91
CA ASN A 6 12.22 14.29 -20.42
C ASN A 6 12.15 14.19 -18.88
N ARG A 7 13.24 14.58 -18.18
CA ARG A 7 13.29 14.57 -16.69
C ARG A 7 12.38 15.64 -16.05
N ALA A 8 12.17 16.79 -16.71
CA ALA A 8 11.40 17.91 -16.17
C ALA A 8 9.88 17.65 -16.07
N LYS A 9 9.36 16.57 -16.65
CA LYS A 9 7.93 16.21 -16.65
C LYS A 9 7.60 15.00 -15.75
N ARG A 10 8.58 14.28 -15.21
CA ARG A 10 8.35 13.09 -14.40
C ARG A 10 8.19 13.50 -12.93
N ARG A 11 7.06 13.11 -12.31
CA ARG A 11 6.83 13.33 -10.87
C ARG A 11 7.88 12.58 -10.06
N LEU A 12 8.33 13.20 -8.96
CA LEU A 12 9.32 12.61 -8.06
C LEU A 12 8.72 11.42 -7.29
N PRO A 13 9.36 10.26 -7.29
CA PRO A 13 8.89 9.10 -6.52
C PRO A 13 9.04 9.36 -5.02
N VAL A 14 8.02 8.94 -4.26
CA VAL A 14 7.99 8.98 -2.80
C VAL A 14 7.77 7.57 -2.28
N THR A 15 8.76 7.03 -1.59
CA THR A 15 8.67 5.76 -0.87
C THR A 15 8.34 6.04 0.60
N VAL A 16 7.32 5.38 1.15
CA VAL A 16 6.98 5.47 2.57
C VAL A 16 7.50 4.23 3.27
N LEU A 17 8.40 4.42 4.24
CA LEU A 17 8.94 3.37 5.11
C LEU A 17 8.25 3.44 6.47
N THR A 18 7.47 2.43 6.79
CA THR A 18 6.75 2.29 8.06
C THR A 18 7.08 0.96 8.73
N GLY A 19 6.47 0.67 9.85
CA GLY A 19 6.67 -0.54 10.67
C GLY A 19 6.70 -0.19 12.14
N PHE A 20 6.38 -1.15 13.00
CA PHE A 20 6.25 -0.92 14.43
C PHE A 20 7.58 -0.52 15.09
N LEU A 21 7.52 -0.06 16.34
CA LEU A 21 8.71 0.30 17.12
C LEU A 21 9.70 -0.86 17.19
N GLY A 22 10.98 -0.57 16.96
CA GLY A 22 12.04 -1.58 16.99
C GLY A 22 12.04 -2.56 15.81
N SER A 23 11.21 -2.38 14.79
CA SER A 23 11.18 -3.27 13.60
C SER A 23 12.40 -3.12 12.67
N GLY A 24 13.32 -2.21 12.95
CA GLY A 24 14.56 -2.03 12.19
C GLY A 24 14.45 -1.04 11.02
N LYS A 25 13.45 -0.15 11.00
CA LYS A 25 13.30 0.90 9.97
C LYS A 25 14.55 1.74 9.78
N THR A 26 15.05 2.33 10.85
CA THR A 26 16.23 3.18 10.84
C THR A 26 17.50 2.44 10.38
N THR A 27 17.66 1.17 10.77
CA THR A 27 18.76 0.32 10.27
C THR A 27 18.66 0.09 8.77
N LEU A 28 17.46 -0.20 8.26
CA LEU A 28 17.19 -0.34 6.82
C LEU A 28 17.44 0.97 6.09
N LEU A 29 16.95 2.08 6.61
CA LEU A 29 17.12 3.39 6.01
C LEU A 29 18.59 3.77 5.91
N ASN A 30 19.37 3.62 6.99
CA ASN A 30 20.81 3.86 6.99
C ASN A 30 21.56 2.99 5.97
N TYR A 31 21.21 1.73 5.87
CA TYR A 31 21.80 0.86 4.84
C TYR A 31 21.44 1.34 3.42
N LEU A 32 20.18 1.68 3.18
CA LEU A 32 19.72 2.14 1.87
C LEU A 32 20.41 3.44 1.46
N MET A 33 20.56 4.41 2.35
CA MET A 33 21.23 5.69 2.07
C MET A 33 22.69 5.52 1.63
N GLN A 34 23.36 4.45 2.06
CA GLN A 34 24.71 4.12 1.62
C GLN A 34 24.77 3.45 0.23
N GLN A 35 23.62 3.14 -0.39
CA GLN A 35 23.59 2.46 -1.67
C GLN A 35 23.60 3.44 -2.85
N PRO A 36 24.57 3.34 -3.78
CA PRO A 36 24.63 4.23 -4.95
C PRO A 36 23.38 4.22 -5.81
N ALA A 37 22.60 3.12 -5.76
CA ALA A 37 21.35 2.97 -6.49
C ALA A 37 20.26 3.96 -6.04
N LEU A 38 20.29 4.45 -4.80
CA LEU A 38 19.33 5.44 -4.32
C LEU A 38 19.53 6.80 -5.01
N GLY A 39 20.75 7.10 -5.44
CA GLY A 39 21.07 8.42 -5.97
C GLY A 39 20.92 9.50 -4.90
N ARG A 40 20.47 10.68 -5.29
CA ARG A 40 20.27 11.81 -4.38
C ARG A 40 18.89 11.73 -3.76
N THR A 41 18.83 11.38 -2.51
CA THR A 41 17.56 11.15 -1.78
C THR A 41 17.28 12.28 -0.79
N LEU A 42 16.04 12.78 -0.78
CA LEU A 42 15.52 13.57 0.32
C LEU A 42 14.86 12.62 1.31
N VAL A 43 15.42 12.52 2.51
CA VAL A 43 14.85 11.72 3.60
C VAL A 43 14.06 12.64 4.54
N ILE A 44 12.82 12.29 4.81
CA ILE A 44 11.94 12.98 5.76
C ILE A 44 11.66 12.01 6.89
N ILE A 45 12.16 12.33 8.08
CA ILE A 45 11.93 11.55 9.29
C ILE A 45 10.79 12.19 10.07
N ASN A 46 9.72 11.42 10.27
CA ASN A 46 8.59 11.83 11.07
C ASN A 46 8.58 11.04 12.38
N GLU A 47 9.36 11.49 13.38
CA GLU A 47 9.52 10.84 14.68
C GLU A 47 8.74 11.58 15.78
N PHE A 48 8.26 10.83 16.78
CA PHE A 48 7.63 11.35 17.98
C PHE A 48 8.69 11.52 19.07
N GLY A 49 9.02 12.76 19.49
CA GLY A 49 9.84 12.99 20.67
C GLY A 49 10.90 14.06 20.51
N GLU A 50 11.54 14.40 21.61
CA GLU A 50 12.76 15.23 21.65
C GLU A 50 13.90 14.43 21.00
N ILE A 51 14.62 15.02 20.07
CA ILE A 51 15.81 14.57 19.31
C ILE A 51 16.13 13.08 19.52
N GLY A 52 15.60 12.22 18.64
CA GLY A 52 15.81 10.77 18.76
C GLY A 52 17.25 10.38 18.49
N LEU A 53 17.79 9.42 19.26
CA LEU A 53 19.10 8.79 19.00
C LEU A 53 19.23 8.27 17.57
N ASP A 54 18.11 7.97 16.93
CA ASP A 54 18.05 7.48 15.56
C ASP A 54 18.36 8.56 14.52
N HIS A 55 18.08 9.84 14.81
CA HIS A 55 18.39 10.97 13.95
C HIS A 55 19.89 11.13 13.72
N ASP A 56 20.70 11.05 14.78
CA ASP A 56 22.16 11.21 14.68
C ASP A 56 22.79 10.14 13.77
N LEU A 57 22.27 8.92 13.81
CA LEU A 57 22.73 7.81 12.96
C LEU A 57 22.39 8.04 11.48
N VAL A 58 21.19 8.52 11.18
CA VAL A 58 20.77 8.81 9.79
C VAL A 58 21.51 10.03 9.25
N THR A 59 21.71 11.07 10.06
CA THR A 59 22.44 12.28 9.65
C THR A 59 23.90 11.99 9.33
N GLN A 60 24.58 11.16 10.13
CA GLN A 60 25.96 10.73 9.83
C GLN A 60 26.06 10.00 8.49
N SER A 61 25.14 9.10 8.20
CA SER A 61 25.10 8.39 6.91
C SER A 61 24.84 9.35 5.73
N ALA A 62 24.01 10.38 5.92
CA ALA A 62 23.71 11.36 4.89
C ALA A 62 24.91 12.27 4.56
N GLU A 63 25.71 12.64 5.56
CA GLU A 63 26.92 13.44 5.35
C GLU A 63 27.95 12.73 4.47
N GLU A 64 28.00 11.40 4.52
CA GLU A 64 28.89 10.57 3.69
C GLU A 64 28.41 10.44 2.24
N THR A 65 27.10 10.55 1.98
CA THR A 65 26.48 10.27 0.67
C THR A 65 25.93 11.50 -0.06
N ASP A 66 26.07 12.71 0.52
CA ASP A 66 25.51 13.96 -0.05
C ASP A 66 23.95 13.97 -0.10
N ASP A 67 23.30 13.10 0.69
CA ASP A 67 21.86 13.06 0.85
C ASP A 67 21.35 14.18 1.77
N ILE A 68 20.07 14.48 1.73
CA ILE A 68 19.45 15.52 2.55
C ILE A 68 18.47 14.88 3.52
N VAL A 69 18.75 15.04 4.81
CA VAL A 69 17.85 14.60 5.88
C VAL A 69 17.10 15.79 6.46
N VAL A 70 15.79 15.67 6.54
CA VAL A 70 14.90 16.66 7.16
C VAL A 70 14.07 15.98 8.23
N GLU A 71 14.29 16.40 9.48
CA GLU A 71 13.45 15.99 10.59
C GLU A 71 12.21 16.89 10.68
N MET A 72 11.05 16.27 10.89
CA MET A 72 9.81 16.98 11.19
C MET A 72 9.55 16.90 12.69
N SER A 73 9.63 18.03 13.38
CA SER A 73 9.29 18.13 14.80
C SER A 73 7.79 17.98 15.00
N SER A 74 7.32 16.79 15.30
CA SER A 74 5.91 16.50 15.56
C SER A 74 5.55 16.81 17.00
N GLY A 75 5.17 18.05 17.25
CA GLY A 75 4.43 18.40 18.48
C GLY A 75 2.93 18.16 18.26
N CYS A 76 2.36 17.10 18.83
CA CYS A 76 0.93 16.73 18.90
C CYS A 76 0.21 16.24 17.65
N LEU A 77 -0.24 14.97 17.73
CA LEU A 77 -1.39 14.28 17.11
C LEU A 77 -1.87 14.72 15.71
N CYS A 78 -1.79 13.75 14.81
CA CYS A 78 -2.47 13.58 13.48
C CYS A 78 -2.68 14.81 12.57
N CYS A 79 -3.20 15.92 13.06
CA CYS A 79 -3.48 17.12 12.25
C CYS A 79 -2.22 17.94 11.93
N THR A 80 -1.25 17.96 12.85
CA THR A 80 0.01 18.71 12.69
C THR A 80 0.93 18.01 11.68
N ILE A 81 1.01 16.67 11.74
CA ILE A 81 1.84 15.85 10.85
C ILE A 81 1.48 16.09 9.38
N ARG A 82 0.18 16.11 9.07
CA ARG A 82 -0.30 16.35 7.70
C ARG A 82 0.09 17.73 7.19
N GLY A 83 -0.09 18.77 8.01
CA GLY A 83 0.27 20.15 7.65
C GLY A 83 1.76 20.34 7.45
N ASP A 84 2.57 19.77 8.32
CA ASP A 84 4.02 19.86 8.28
C ASP A 84 4.60 19.09 7.10
N LEU A 85 4.10 17.90 6.79
CA LEU A 85 4.50 17.13 5.61
C LEU A 85 4.18 17.89 4.32
N VAL A 86 2.98 18.43 4.19
CA VAL A 86 2.58 19.23 3.02
C VAL A 86 3.50 20.42 2.86
N ARG A 87 3.78 21.15 3.95
CA ARG A 87 4.69 22.31 3.93
C ARG A 87 6.09 21.90 3.51
N THR A 88 6.65 20.85 4.14
CA THR A 88 7.99 20.34 3.84
C THR A 88 8.12 19.94 2.37
N LEU A 89 7.19 19.15 1.85
CA LEU A 89 7.21 18.73 0.45
C LEU A 89 7.01 19.89 -0.55
N ARG A 90 6.22 20.91 -0.20
CA ARG A 90 6.05 22.11 -1.05
C ARG A 90 7.30 22.97 -1.08
N GLU A 91 7.96 23.14 0.04
CA GLU A 91 9.16 23.98 0.18
C GLU A 91 10.43 23.29 -0.29
N ALA A 92 10.51 21.95 -0.20
CA ALA A 92 11.72 21.16 -0.50
C ALA A 92 12.37 21.50 -1.86
N PRO A 93 11.62 21.66 -2.97
CA PRO A 93 12.24 21.98 -4.26
C PRO A 93 12.98 23.33 -4.28
N GLY A 94 12.46 24.33 -3.59
CA GLY A 94 13.13 25.63 -3.47
C GLY A 94 14.27 25.62 -2.45
N ARG A 95 14.05 24.94 -1.34
CA ARG A 95 15.03 24.87 -0.23
C ARG A 95 16.28 24.07 -0.60
N PHE A 96 16.12 23.01 -1.39
CA PHE A 96 17.19 22.08 -1.76
C PHE A 96 17.54 22.16 -3.25
N ALA A 97 17.41 23.33 -3.88
CA ALA A 97 17.93 23.58 -5.21
C ALA A 97 19.41 24.00 -5.14
N ARG A 98 20.23 23.44 -6.02
CA ARG A 98 21.64 23.86 -6.20
C ARG A 98 21.84 24.28 -7.65
N GLY A 99 22.35 25.50 -7.85
CA GLY A 99 22.56 26.04 -9.19
C GLY A 99 21.28 26.18 -10.05
N GLY A 100 20.11 26.30 -9.41
CA GLY A 100 18.82 26.37 -10.09
C GLY A 100 18.23 25.00 -10.49
N GLU A 101 18.93 23.91 -10.23
CA GLU A 101 18.43 22.54 -10.45
C GLU A 101 18.03 21.88 -9.11
N LEU A 102 16.99 21.04 -9.16
CA LEU A 102 16.59 20.24 -8.02
C LEU A 102 17.71 19.28 -7.62
N TRP A 103 18.05 19.29 -6.31
CA TRP A 103 19.16 18.49 -5.82
C TRP A 103 18.82 17.02 -5.54
N PHE A 104 17.56 16.64 -5.39
CA PHE A 104 17.14 15.26 -5.12
C PHE A 104 16.29 14.69 -6.27
N ASP A 105 16.37 13.38 -6.44
CA ASP A 105 15.69 12.65 -7.49
C ASP A 105 14.50 11.82 -6.95
N ARG A 106 14.45 11.62 -5.62
CA ARG A 106 13.42 10.86 -4.89
C ARG A 106 13.25 11.36 -3.46
N VAL A 107 12.18 10.91 -2.83
CA VAL A 107 11.90 11.15 -1.41
C VAL A 107 11.67 9.83 -0.71
N VAL A 108 12.24 9.66 0.48
CA VAL A 108 11.89 8.58 1.42
C VAL A 108 11.30 9.22 2.67
N ILE A 109 10.12 8.77 3.09
CA ILE A 109 9.46 9.23 4.30
C ILE A 109 9.48 8.09 5.30
N GLU A 110 10.23 8.22 6.38
CA GLU A 110 10.17 7.30 7.52
C GLU A 110 9.08 7.77 8.48
N THR A 111 8.17 6.86 8.85
CA THR A 111 7.12 7.14 9.83
C THR A 111 7.52 6.66 11.21
N THR A 112 7.04 7.33 12.27
CA THR A 112 7.15 6.80 13.64
C THR A 112 6.53 5.40 13.73
N GLY A 113 7.08 4.57 14.60
CA GLY A 113 6.65 3.18 14.77
C GLY A 113 5.21 3.01 15.26
N LEU A 114 4.59 4.04 15.83
CA LEU A 114 3.19 4.03 16.29
C LEU A 114 2.23 4.70 15.30
N ALA A 115 2.72 5.18 14.15
CA ALA A 115 1.88 5.89 13.20
C ALA A 115 0.96 4.94 12.42
N ASP A 116 -0.30 5.37 12.25
CA ASP A 116 -1.14 4.93 11.14
C ASP A 116 -0.61 5.60 9.86
N PRO A 117 -0.14 4.86 8.86
CA PRO A 117 0.43 5.48 7.65
C PRO A 117 -0.64 6.10 6.73
N ALA A 118 -1.91 5.78 6.90
CA ALA A 118 -2.98 6.21 6.01
C ALA A 118 -3.07 7.74 5.82
N PRO A 119 -2.93 8.60 6.85
CA PRO A 119 -2.95 10.05 6.67
C PRO A 119 -1.82 10.58 5.76
N ILE A 120 -0.63 9.97 5.82
CA ILE A 120 0.50 10.32 4.96
C ILE A 120 0.17 9.93 3.51
N LEU A 121 -0.31 8.70 3.30
CA LEU A 121 -0.69 8.21 1.98
C LEU A 121 -1.81 9.05 1.36
N GLN A 122 -2.84 9.40 2.14
CA GLN A 122 -3.91 10.29 1.71
C GLN A 122 -3.39 11.68 1.29
N THR A 123 -2.42 12.21 2.01
CA THR A 123 -1.80 13.49 1.67
C THR A 123 -1.08 13.42 0.32
N LEU A 124 -0.28 12.39 0.11
CA LEU A 124 0.45 12.18 -1.14
C LEU A 124 -0.50 11.99 -2.35
N MET A 125 -1.66 11.38 -2.12
CA MET A 125 -2.61 11.06 -3.17
C MET A 125 -3.60 12.19 -3.49
N ASN A 126 -4.02 12.98 -2.48
CA ASN A 126 -5.12 13.93 -2.61
C ASN A 126 -4.72 15.40 -2.63
N ASP A 127 -3.56 15.79 -2.07
CA ASP A 127 -3.14 17.19 -2.15
C ASP A 127 -2.71 17.52 -3.57
N ALA A 128 -3.48 18.37 -4.25
CA ALA A 128 -3.26 18.68 -5.65
C ALA A 128 -1.87 19.27 -5.95
N ALA A 129 -1.29 20.05 -5.03
CA ALA A 129 0.04 20.63 -5.20
C ALA A 129 1.15 19.58 -5.02
N ILE A 130 0.93 18.60 -4.12
CA ILE A 130 1.85 17.49 -3.92
C ILE A 130 1.75 16.53 -5.11
N ALA A 131 0.54 16.09 -5.49
CA ALA A 131 0.30 15.14 -6.56
C ALA A 131 0.78 15.62 -7.96
N GLN A 132 0.90 16.93 -8.17
CA GLN A 132 1.49 17.46 -9.40
C GLN A 132 3.00 17.22 -9.52
N ARG A 133 3.71 17.19 -8.41
CA ARG A 133 5.18 17.12 -8.37
C ARG A 133 5.70 15.77 -7.89
N TYR A 134 4.99 15.15 -6.99
CA TYR A 134 5.34 13.87 -6.36
C TYR A 134 4.36 12.78 -6.79
N ARG A 135 4.82 11.54 -6.76
CA ARG A 135 4.00 10.34 -6.91
C ARG A 135 4.35 9.34 -5.82
N LEU A 136 3.36 8.67 -5.27
CA LEU A 136 3.64 7.52 -4.41
C LEU A 136 4.33 6.45 -5.26
N ASP A 137 5.44 5.93 -4.75
CA ASP A 137 6.22 4.87 -5.40
C ASP A 137 5.90 3.52 -4.79
N ALA A 138 6.03 3.42 -3.47
CA ALA A 138 5.68 2.23 -2.71
C ALA A 138 5.49 2.52 -1.23
N VAL A 139 4.75 1.65 -0.55
CA VAL A 139 4.66 1.57 0.91
C VAL A 139 5.41 0.34 1.38
N MET A 140 6.50 0.54 2.11
CA MET A 140 7.35 -0.49 2.68
C MET A 140 7.07 -0.63 4.17
N THR A 141 6.76 -1.82 4.64
CA THR A 141 6.55 -2.06 6.07
C THR A 141 7.60 -3.02 6.61
N ALA A 142 8.40 -2.54 7.56
CA ALA A 142 9.37 -3.37 8.28
C ALA A 142 8.68 -4.20 9.36
N VAL A 143 8.91 -5.50 9.37
CA VAL A 143 8.35 -6.45 10.33
C VAL A 143 9.49 -7.24 10.98
N ASP A 144 9.57 -7.20 12.31
CA ASP A 144 10.55 -7.92 13.13
C ASP A 144 10.24 -9.42 13.15
N ALA A 145 11.14 -10.26 12.67
CA ALA A 145 10.93 -11.71 12.64
C ALA A 145 10.81 -12.34 14.02
N VAL A 146 11.42 -11.74 15.05
CA VAL A 146 11.42 -12.26 16.42
C VAL A 146 10.14 -11.86 17.16
N ASN A 147 9.78 -10.56 17.08
CA ASN A 147 8.68 -10.00 17.89
C ASN A 147 7.42 -9.74 17.08
N GLY A 148 7.47 -9.87 15.75
CA GLY A 148 6.39 -9.45 14.85
C GLY A 148 5.06 -10.13 15.13
N ALA A 149 5.05 -11.44 15.38
CA ALA A 149 3.83 -12.19 15.71
C ALA A 149 3.15 -11.62 16.97
N ALA A 150 3.91 -11.48 18.07
CA ALA A 150 3.39 -10.93 19.33
C ALA A 150 2.99 -9.43 19.20
N THR A 151 3.65 -8.70 18.33
CA THR A 151 3.31 -7.30 18.04
C THR A 151 1.99 -7.20 17.30
N LEU A 152 1.77 -8.03 16.29
CA LEU A 152 0.50 -8.11 15.56
C LEU A 152 -0.68 -8.49 16.48
N ASP A 153 -0.45 -9.32 17.51
CA ASP A 153 -1.48 -9.69 18.48
C ASP A 153 -1.93 -8.53 19.36
N ARG A 154 -1.02 -7.62 19.67
CA ARG A 154 -1.21 -6.60 20.71
C ARG A 154 -1.43 -5.20 20.18
N GLN A 155 -0.98 -4.92 18.94
CA GLN A 155 -0.86 -3.57 18.41
C GLN A 155 -1.59 -3.45 17.07
N ILE A 156 -2.74 -2.80 17.11
CA ILE A 156 -3.57 -2.58 15.91
C ILE A 156 -2.83 -1.74 14.85
N GLU A 157 -1.92 -0.85 15.28
CA GLU A 157 -1.09 -0.03 14.39
C GLU A 157 -0.20 -0.92 13.52
N SER A 158 0.39 -1.98 14.10
CA SER A 158 1.21 -2.94 13.36
C SER A 158 0.39 -3.68 12.29
N VAL A 159 -0.83 -4.08 12.63
CA VAL A 159 -1.72 -4.75 11.68
C VAL A 159 -2.12 -3.80 10.54
N LYS A 160 -2.44 -2.53 10.83
CA LYS A 160 -2.71 -1.51 9.82
C LYS A 160 -1.50 -1.23 8.92
N GLN A 161 -0.30 -1.16 9.50
CA GLN A 161 0.95 -0.97 8.74
C GLN A 161 1.18 -2.12 7.76
N VAL A 162 0.95 -3.36 8.19
CA VAL A 162 1.02 -4.55 7.32
C VAL A 162 -0.07 -4.50 6.24
N ALA A 163 -1.29 -4.15 6.61
CA ALA A 163 -2.44 -4.12 5.69
C ALA A 163 -2.24 -3.15 4.51
N VAL A 164 -1.62 -1.98 4.74
CA VAL A 164 -1.41 -0.98 3.68
C VAL A 164 -0.12 -1.19 2.89
N ALA A 165 0.73 -2.14 3.28
CA ALA A 165 2.02 -2.38 2.65
C ALA A 165 1.89 -2.82 1.19
N ASP A 166 2.79 -2.35 0.36
CA ASP A 166 3.06 -2.93 -0.95
C ASP A 166 4.13 -4.01 -0.84
N ARG A 167 5.11 -3.81 0.05
CA ARG A 167 6.17 -4.76 0.36
C ARG A 167 6.41 -4.87 1.86
N LEU A 168 6.62 -6.09 2.33
CA LEU A 168 6.92 -6.41 3.73
C LEU A 168 8.40 -6.78 3.86
N LEU A 169 9.15 -5.95 4.58
CA LEU A 169 10.58 -6.16 4.82
C LEU A 169 10.74 -6.92 6.14
N ILE A 170 10.97 -8.23 6.05
CA ILE A 170 11.12 -9.08 7.23
C ILE A 170 12.55 -8.96 7.74
N THR A 171 12.70 -8.30 8.87
CA THR A 171 13.99 -7.98 9.50
C THR A 171 14.34 -8.99 10.59
N LYS A 172 15.59 -8.97 11.06
CA LYS A 172 16.10 -9.80 12.19
C LYS A 172 15.87 -11.30 11.99
N THR A 173 15.82 -11.77 10.77
CA THR A 173 15.62 -13.18 10.44
C THR A 173 16.78 -14.07 10.88
N ASP A 174 17.93 -13.46 11.13
CA ASP A 174 19.12 -14.09 11.71
C ASP A 174 18.99 -14.40 13.21
N LEU A 175 18.01 -13.79 13.88
CA LEU A 175 17.72 -13.96 15.32
C LEU A 175 16.46 -14.81 15.56
N ALA A 176 15.67 -15.08 14.54
CA ALA A 176 14.44 -15.86 14.64
C ALA A 176 14.70 -17.34 14.34
N ASP A 177 13.96 -18.24 15.00
CA ASP A 177 13.96 -19.63 14.59
C ASP A 177 13.15 -19.84 13.30
N VAL A 178 13.41 -20.95 12.61
CA VAL A 178 12.85 -21.24 11.29
C VAL A 178 11.33 -21.41 11.34
N GLU A 179 10.80 -22.03 12.37
CA GLU A 179 9.37 -22.28 12.52
C GLU A 179 8.62 -20.98 12.82
N ALA A 180 9.12 -20.15 13.75
CA ALA A 180 8.54 -18.85 14.05
C ALA A 180 8.55 -17.93 12.81
N LEU A 181 9.62 -17.93 12.03
CA LEU A 181 9.69 -17.17 10.78
C LEU A 181 8.67 -17.69 9.77
N HIS A 182 8.52 -19.00 9.62
CA HIS A 182 7.53 -19.58 8.72
C HIS A 182 6.10 -19.17 9.13
N ASN A 183 5.73 -19.34 10.40
CA ASN A 183 4.42 -19.00 10.93
C ASN A 183 4.12 -17.49 10.78
N LEU A 184 5.10 -16.62 11.04
CA LEU A 184 4.96 -15.19 10.82
C LEU A 184 4.68 -14.88 9.35
N ARG A 185 5.39 -15.50 8.43
CA ARG A 185 5.21 -15.27 6.99
C ARG A 185 3.83 -15.70 6.50
N GLU A 186 3.32 -16.84 6.96
CA GLU A 186 1.96 -17.28 6.63
C GLU A 186 0.91 -16.31 7.18
N ARG A 187 1.09 -15.83 8.41
CA ARG A 187 0.21 -14.83 9.00
C ARG A 187 0.22 -13.51 8.24
N LEU A 188 1.40 -13.03 7.85
CA LEU A 188 1.54 -11.82 7.03
C LEU A 188 0.85 -11.98 5.67
N ARG A 189 0.94 -13.17 5.05
CA ARG A 189 0.24 -13.47 3.81
C ARG A 189 -1.28 -13.46 3.98
N SER A 190 -1.78 -14.00 5.09
CA SER A 190 -3.21 -13.96 5.43
C SER A 190 -3.72 -12.53 5.63
N LEU A 191 -2.94 -11.64 6.27
CA LEU A 191 -3.31 -10.25 6.50
C LEU A 191 -3.23 -9.40 5.23
N ASN A 192 -2.19 -9.61 4.44
CA ASN A 192 -1.98 -8.87 3.19
C ASN A 192 -1.39 -9.78 2.10
N PRO A 193 -2.24 -10.49 1.36
CA PRO A 193 -1.81 -11.41 0.30
C PRO A 193 -1.15 -10.68 -0.88
N THR A 194 -1.39 -9.37 -1.01
CA THR A 194 -0.87 -8.57 -2.13
C THR A 194 0.51 -7.97 -1.90
N ALA A 195 1.06 -8.12 -0.69
CA ALA A 195 2.36 -7.58 -0.36
C ALA A 195 3.47 -8.62 -0.56
N GLU A 196 4.45 -8.28 -1.39
CA GLU A 196 5.66 -9.08 -1.55
C GLU A 196 6.44 -9.14 -0.23
N GLN A 197 6.87 -10.34 0.19
CA GLN A 197 7.65 -10.54 1.40
C GLN A 197 9.14 -10.66 1.10
N ILE A 198 9.91 -9.65 1.47
CA ILE A 198 11.35 -9.56 1.24
C ILE A 198 12.11 -9.77 2.55
N ILE A 199 13.10 -10.66 2.57
CA ILE A 199 13.93 -10.89 3.73
C ILE A 199 15.08 -9.88 3.77
N ALA A 200 15.14 -9.07 4.83
CA ALA A 200 16.22 -8.15 5.11
C ALA A 200 17.19 -8.77 6.12
N ARG A 201 18.31 -9.31 5.62
CA ARG A 201 19.33 -9.94 6.48
C ARG A 201 20.27 -8.88 7.06
N HIS A 202 20.41 -8.83 8.39
CA HIS A 202 21.23 -7.82 9.08
C HIS A 202 20.92 -6.38 8.63
N GLY A 203 19.63 -6.07 8.41
CA GLY A 203 19.20 -4.77 7.89
C GLY A 203 19.55 -4.48 6.44
N ARG A 204 20.04 -5.48 5.68
CA ARG A 204 20.43 -5.34 4.26
C ARG A 204 19.37 -5.98 3.35
N VAL A 205 19.08 -5.29 2.27
CA VAL A 205 18.13 -5.72 1.24
C VAL A 205 18.64 -5.22 -0.11
N ASP A 206 18.29 -5.89 -1.19
CA ASP A 206 18.62 -5.39 -2.53
C ASP A 206 17.89 -4.04 -2.75
N PRO A 207 18.63 -2.95 -2.97
CA PRO A 207 18.02 -1.63 -3.16
C PRO A 207 17.03 -1.58 -4.34
N THR A 208 17.24 -2.38 -5.39
CA THR A 208 16.35 -2.43 -6.56
C THR A 208 14.95 -2.95 -6.22
N LEU A 209 14.81 -3.71 -5.13
CA LEU A 209 13.53 -4.15 -4.62
C LEU A 209 12.80 -3.07 -3.80
N ILE A 210 13.48 -1.96 -3.46
CA ILE A 210 12.95 -0.93 -2.55
C ILE A 210 12.62 0.35 -3.30
N ILE A 211 13.43 0.69 -4.31
CA ILE A 211 13.34 1.95 -5.02
C ILE A 211 12.88 1.72 -6.45
N ASP A 212 12.25 2.76 -7.02
CA ASP A 212 11.65 2.72 -8.37
C ASP A 212 10.76 1.46 -8.52
N ALA A 213 10.09 1.12 -7.42
CA ALA A 213 9.12 0.05 -7.41
C ALA A 213 8.00 0.36 -8.40
N ASP A 214 7.81 1.65 -8.73
CA ASP A 214 6.90 2.18 -9.76
C ASP A 214 5.49 1.54 -9.68
N LEU A 215 5.07 1.08 -8.48
CA LEU A 215 3.81 0.34 -8.25
C LEU A 215 2.57 1.15 -8.64
N TYR A 216 2.76 2.41 -8.97
CA TYR A 216 1.72 3.36 -9.34
C TYR A 216 2.01 4.08 -10.67
N ASP A 217 3.01 3.59 -11.44
CA ASP A 217 3.33 4.13 -12.78
C ASP A 217 2.88 3.14 -13.86
N PRO A 218 1.97 3.56 -14.77
CA PRO A 218 1.42 2.67 -15.80
C PRO A 218 2.44 2.20 -16.84
N SER A 219 3.54 2.92 -16.99
CA SER A 219 4.47 2.68 -18.12
C SER A 219 5.51 1.59 -17.84
N THR A 220 5.53 0.98 -16.64
CA THR A 220 6.67 0.15 -16.22
C THR A 220 6.33 -1.31 -15.89
N LYS A 221 5.04 -1.79 -15.94
CA LYS A 221 4.70 -2.99 -15.15
C LYS A 221 3.69 -3.98 -15.73
N THR A 222 4.19 -4.89 -16.49
CA THR A 222 3.56 -6.22 -16.69
C THR A 222 4.01 -7.24 -15.62
N ASP A 223 5.27 -7.20 -15.18
CA ASP A 223 5.85 -8.26 -14.34
C ASP A 223 5.38 -8.24 -12.87
N ASP A 224 5.32 -7.07 -12.23
CA ASP A 224 4.87 -6.96 -10.82
C ASP A 224 3.36 -7.19 -10.67
N VAL A 225 2.56 -6.79 -11.67
CA VAL A 225 1.13 -7.10 -11.71
C VAL A 225 0.93 -8.61 -11.90
N GLN A 226 1.78 -9.28 -12.68
CA GLN A 226 1.75 -10.73 -12.84
C GLN A 226 2.11 -11.45 -11.54
N GLU A 227 3.11 -10.99 -10.81
CA GLU A 227 3.51 -11.61 -9.54
C GLU A 227 2.42 -11.46 -8.48
N TRP A 228 1.82 -10.28 -8.39
CA TRP A 228 0.67 -10.02 -7.55
C TRP A 228 -0.54 -10.91 -7.92
N LEU A 229 -0.84 -11.09 -9.19
CA LEU A 229 -1.91 -11.98 -9.66
C LEU A 229 -1.60 -13.47 -9.41
N ARG A 230 -0.33 -13.89 -9.44
CA ARG A 230 0.08 -15.28 -9.14
C ARG A 230 -0.08 -15.63 -7.67
N ALA A 231 0.20 -14.70 -6.77
CA ALA A 231 0.01 -14.91 -5.33
C ALA A 231 -1.46 -15.24 -5.01
N GLU A 232 -2.42 -14.61 -5.68
CA GLU A 232 -3.86 -14.87 -5.51
C GLU A 232 -4.32 -16.22 -6.05
N LEU A 233 -3.70 -16.74 -7.12
CA LEU A 233 -4.06 -18.04 -7.70
C LEU A 233 -3.76 -19.19 -6.74
N VAL A 234 -2.77 -19.05 -5.87
CA VAL A 234 -2.41 -20.07 -4.87
C VAL A 234 -3.44 -20.11 -3.74
N GLU A 235 -4.01 -18.97 -3.33
CA GLU A 235 -5.00 -18.92 -2.24
C GLU A 235 -6.41 -19.35 -2.68
N ALA A 236 -6.82 -19.04 -3.89
CA ALA A 236 -8.11 -19.50 -4.42
C ALA A 236 -8.21 -21.03 -4.47
N SER A 237 -7.09 -21.74 -4.50
CA SER A 237 -7.07 -23.22 -4.48
C SER A 237 -7.19 -23.82 -3.09
N HIS A 238 -6.99 -23.05 -2.00
CA HIS A 238 -7.05 -23.56 -0.64
C HIS A 238 -8.42 -23.43 0.05
N HIS A 239 -9.38 -22.72 -0.53
CA HIS A 239 -10.73 -22.55 0.04
C HIS A 239 -11.75 -23.64 -0.31
N HIS A 240 -11.37 -24.74 -0.96
CA HIS A 240 -12.28 -25.82 -1.36
C HIS A 240 -12.18 -27.08 -0.50
N HIS A 241 -11.76 -27.03 0.76
CA HIS A 241 -11.90 -28.14 1.67
C HIS A 241 -12.96 -27.83 2.75
N HIS A 242 -14.24 -27.96 2.37
CA HIS A 242 -15.29 -28.27 3.32
C HIS A 242 -15.07 -29.71 3.84
N HIS A 243 -14.59 -29.84 5.03
CA HIS A 243 -14.73 -31.10 5.77
C HIS A 243 -16.09 -31.08 6.47
N ASP A 244 -17.02 -31.77 5.83
CA ASP A 244 -18.24 -32.28 6.46
C ASP A 244 -17.82 -33.48 7.31
N HIS A 245 -17.77 -33.33 8.61
CA HIS A 245 -17.80 -34.41 9.59
C HIS A 245 -18.67 -33.96 10.74
N GLY A 246 -19.95 -34.44 10.69
CA GLY A 246 -20.70 -34.64 11.93
C GLY A 246 -20.02 -35.69 12.77
N ASP A 247 -19.95 -35.44 14.07
CA ASP A 247 -20.41 -36.31 15.11
C ASP A 247 -20.15 -35.69 16.49
N ASP A 248 -21.17 -35.78 17.32
CA ASP A 248 -21.27 -35.43 18.72
C ASP A 248 -20.11 -35.93 19.57
N HIS A 249 -19.57 -35.09 20.46
CA HIS A 249 -19.22 -35.44 21.84
C HIS A 249 -19.07 -34.19 22.71
N ASP A 250 -20.02 -33.98 23.62
CA ASP A 250 -19.93 -33.16 24.81
C ASP A 250 -18.68 -33.48 25.64
N HIS A 251 -17.81 -32.53 25.87
CA HIS A 251 -16.96 -32.42 27.04
C HIS A 251 -16.71 -30.95 27.38
N ASP A 252 -17.43 -30.47 28.39
CA ASP A 252 -17.11 -29.27 29.16
C ASP A 252 -15.69 -29.34 29.72
N HIS A 253 -14.80 -28.50 29.23
CA HIS A 253 -13.61 -28.03 29.94
C HIS A 253 -13.43 -26.54 29.65
N ASP A 254 -13.93 -25.72 30.57
CA ASP A 254 -13.56 -24.33 30.73
C ASP A 254 -12.05 -24.19 30.92
N HIS A 255 -11.33 -23.91 29.86
CA HIS A 255 -10.01 -23.31 29.90
C HIS A 255 -10.08 -22.02 29.13
N ASP A 256 -10.25 -20.92 29.88
CA ASP A 256 -10.08 -19.54 29.43
C ASP A 256 -8.62 -19.35 28.95
N HIS A 257 -8.32 -19.86 27.78
CA HIS A 257 -7.13 -19.48 27.02
C HIS A 257 -7.45 -18.17 26.34
N GLY A 258 -7.01 -17.08 26.94
CA GLY A 258 -7.11 -15.75 26.38
C GLY A 258 -6.79 -15.77 24.89
N ASP A 259 -7.78 -15.46 24.07
CA ASP A 259 -7.78 -15.52 22.62
C ASP A 259 -6.69 -14.60 22.06
N VAL A 260 -5.52 -15.16 21.77
CA VAL A 260 -4.27 -14.46 21.42
C VAL A 260 -4.38 -13.73 20.05
N ASN A 261 -5.41 -14.05 19.25
CA ASN A 261 -5.62 -13.50 17.91
C ASN A 261 -6.73 -12.43 17.84
N ARG A 262 -6.86 -11.63 18.88
CA ARG A 262 -8.00 -10.70 19.03
C ARG A 262 -8.11 -9.65 17.91
N HIS A 263 -6.99 -9.23 17.33
CA HIS A 263 -6.96 -8.18 16.30
C HIS A 263 -7.08 -8.70 14.86
N ASP A 264 -6.61 -9.91 14.56
CA ASP A 264 -6.71 -10.52 13.23
C ASP A 264 -8.15 -10.90 12.86
N LYS A 265 -9.03 -11.14 13.84
CA LYS A 265 -10.46 -11.45 13.60
C LYS A 265 -11.20 -10.26 12.98
N HIS A 266 -10.70 -9.05 13.18
CA HIS A 266 -11.30 -7.82 12.69
C HIS A 266 -10.77 -7.38 11.33
N ILE A 267 -9.55 -7.79 10.97
CA ILE A 267 -8.93 -7.43 9.70
C ILE A 267 -8.76 -8.68 8.83
N ARG A 268 -9.29 -8.62 7.61
CA ARG A 268 -9.24 -9.72 6.65
C ARG A 268 -9.04 -9.24 5.24
N ALA A 269 -8.40 -10.07 4.43
CA ALA A 269 -8.34 -9.91 2.99
C ALA A 269 -9.53 -10.64 2.33
N VAL A 270 -10.22 -9.96 1.42
CA VAL A 270 -11.32 -10.52 0.63
C VAL A 270 -10.98 -10.33 -0.84
N CYS A 271 -10.94 -11.44 -1.58
CA CYS A 271 -10.61 -11.46 -2.99
C CYS A 271 -11.86 -11.75 -3.85
N PHE A 272 -12.04 -10.96 -4.91
CA PHE A 272 -13.12 -11.15 -5.89
C PHE A 272 -12.53 -11.42 -7.26
N THR A 273 -13.06 -12.44 -7.92
CA THR A 273 -12.83 -12.67 -9.35
C THR A 273 -14.16 -12.50 -10.08
N ILE A 274 -14.21 -11.61 -11.07
CA ILE A 274 -15.40 -11.25 -11.81
C ILE A 274 -15.15 -11.61 -13.27
N ASN A 275 -15.97 -12.53 -13.80
CA ASN A 275 -15.78 -13.07 -15.15
C ASN A 275 -16.17 -12.07 -16.24
N GLU A 276 -17.25 -11.34 -16.02
CA GLU A 276 -17.79 -10.41 -17.00
C GLU A 276 -17.11 -9.04 -16.92
N PRO A 277 -16.92 -8.34 -18.06
CA PRO A 277 -16.46 -6.95 -18.04
C PRO A 277 -17.40 -6.06 -17.24
N ILE A 278 -16.85 -5.19 -16.41
CA ILE A 278 -17.59 -4.30 -15.53
C ILE A 278 -17.85 -2.97 -16.24
N PRO A 279 -19.09 -2.50 -16.37
CA PRO A 279 -19.35 -1.15 -16.85
C PRO A 279 -18.72 -0.09 -15.95
N GLY A 280 -18.00 0.88 -16.54
CA GLY A 280 -17.24 1.87 -15.76
C GLY A 280 -18.10 2.67 -14.79
N GLU A 281 -19.32 3.06 -15.18
CA GLU A 281 -20.26 3.75 -14.28
C GLU A 281 -20.72 2.89 -13.09
N ALA A 282 -20.85 1.57 -13.31
CA ALA A 282 -21.21 0.64 -12.24
C ALA A 282 -20.08 0.51 -11.21
N LEU A 283 -18.86 0.38 -11.70
CA LEU A 283 -17.67 0.36 -10.86
C LEU A 283 -17.54 1.63 -10.01
N ASP A 284 -17.72 2.80 -10.63
CA ASP A 284 -17.67 4.08 -9.94
C ASP A 284 -18.72 4.20 -8.85
N ARG A 285 -19.96 3.85 -9.16
CA ARG A 285 -21.07 3.90 -8.18
C ARG A 285 -20.82 2.94 -7.03
N TRP A 286 -20.35 1.73 -7.32
CA TRP A 286 -20.09 0.71 -6.30
C TRP A 286 -18.97 1.15 -5.36
N LEU A 287 -17.79 1.45 -5.90
CA LEU A 287 -16.66 1.91 -5.10
C LEU A 287 -16.99 3.20 -4.35
N GLY A 288 -17.66 4.16 -5.01
CA GLY A 288 -18.08 5.40 -4.39
C GLY A 288 -19.04 5.18 -3.22
N SER A 289 -19.97 4.23 -3.33
CA SER A 289 -20.90 3.88 -2.27
C SER A 289 -20.20 3.19 -1.09
N LEU A 290 -19.34 2.22 -1.36
CA LEU A 290 -18.58 1.51 -0.33
C LEU A 290 -17.69 2.47 0.45
N LEU A 291 -16.93 3.30 -0.25
CA LEU A 291 -15.98 4.24 0.35
C LEU A 291 -16.69 5.40 1.06
N GLY A 292 -17.85 5.84 0.55
CA GLY A 292 -18.65 6.88 1.17
C GLY A 292 -19.29 6.45 2.49
N LEU A 293 -19.63 5.16 2.64
CA LEU A 293 -20.28 4.63 3.82
C LEU A 293 -19.29 4.13 4.89
N ARG A 294 -18.24 3.44 4.48
CA ARG A 294 -17.30 2.75 5.39
C ARG A 294 -15.84 2.85 4.95
N GLY A 295 -15.46 3.94 4.29
CA GLY A 295 -14.13 4.09 3.71
C GLY A 295 -12.97 3.88 4.69
N GLU A 296 -13.12 4.24 5.97
CA GLU A 296 -12.10 4.05 7.00
C GLU A 296 -11.82 2.56 7.30
N ASP A 297 -12.77 1.69 6.99
CA ASP A 297 -12.67 0.26 7.22
C ASP A 297 -12.07 -0.49 6.02
N PHE A 298 -11.88 0.18 4.87
CA PHE A 298 -11.15 -0.35 3.72
C PHE A 298 -9.67 0.03 3.83
N LEU A 299 -8.89 -0.75 4.57
CA LEU A 299 -7.48 -0.43 4.81
C LEU A 299 -6.68 -0.39 3.52
N ARG A 300 -6.97 -1.31 2.58
CA ARG A 300 -6.34 -1.37 1.26
C ARG A 300 -7.33 -1.87 0.21
N ILE A 301 -7.25 -1.29 -0.99
CA ILE A 301 -7.94 -1.76 -2.19
C ILE A 301 -6.90 -1.88 -3.29
N LYS A 302 -6.85 -3.03 -3.95
CA LYS A 302 -6.06 -3.24 -5.17
C LYS A 302 -6.91 -4.02 -6.16
N GLY A 303 -6.81 -3.70 -7.45
CA GLY A 303 -7.51 -4.46 -8.47
C GLY A 303 -6.96 -4.23 -9.86
N ILE A 304 -7.10 -5.27 -10.69
CA ILE A 304 -7.03 -5.19 -12.14
C ILE A 304 -8.44 -5.42 -12.67
N ILE A 305 -8.93 -4.47 -13.45
CA ILE A 305 -10.33 -4.40 -13.83
C ILE A 305 -10.46 -4.50 -15.34
N ASN A 306 -11.32 -5.41 -15.79
CA ASN A 306 -11.84 -5.45 -17.15
C ASN A 306 -13.03 -4.50 -17.22
N VAL A 307 -12.82 -3.32 -17.76
CA VAL A 307 -13.88 -2.31 -17.94
C VAL A 307 -14.49 -2.48 -19.32
N ALA A 308 -15.81 -2.64 -19.40
CA ALA A 308 -16.53 -2.96 -20.64
C ALA A 308 -16.28 -1.97 -21.79
N GLN A 309 -15.94 -0.73 -21.48
CA GLN A 309 -15.69 0.33 -22.47
C GLN A 309 -14.22 0.46 -22.85
N LEU A 310 -13.33 -0.38 -22.30
CA LEU A 310 -11.88 -0.28 -22.51
C LEU A 310 -11.33 -1.59 -23.06
N ASP A 311 -10.45 -1.51 -24.06
CA ASP A 311 -9.75 -2.67 -24.61
C ASP A 311 -8.52 -3.08 -23.76
N ARG A 312 -8.15 -2.24 -22.78
CA ARG A 312 -6.98 -2.38 -21.90
C ARG A 312 -7.39 -2.52 -20.46
N PRO A 313 -6.61 -3.27 -19.64
CA PRO A 313 -6.92 -3.43 -18.24
C PRO A 313 -6.69 -2.13 -17.47
N MET A 314 -7.56 -1.88 -16.50
CA MET A 314 -7.45 -0.75 -15.59
C MET A 314 -7.00 -1.23 -14.21
N VAL A 315 -5.91 -0.66 -13.70
CA VAL A 315 -5.43 -0.92 -12.33
C VAL A 315 -5.96 0.13 -11.38
N ILE A 316 -6.50 -0.32 -10.27
CA ILE A 316 -7.01 0.54 -9.19
C ILE A 316 -6.25 0.29 -7.90
N HIS A 317 -6.00 1.38 -7.16
CA HIS A 317 -5.40 1.34 -5.83
C HIS A 317 -6.14 2.29 -4.90
N GLY A 318 -6.36 1.86 -3.65
CA GLY A 318 -6.99 2.69 -2.64
C GLY A 318 -6.44 2.43 -1.24
N VAL A 319 -6.51 3.44 -0.40
CA VAL A 319 -6.22 3.38 1.04
C VAL A 319 -7.31 4.14 1.76
N GLN A 320 -8.07 3.44 2.57
CA GLN A 320 -9.26 3.96 3.21
C GLN A 320 -10.23 4.58 2.17
N HIS A 321 -10.73 5.78 2.42
CA HIS A 321 -11.67 6.49 1.53
C HIS A 321 -11.00 7.18 0.33
N VAL A 322 -9.70 6.96 0.12
CA VAL A 322 -8.94 7.61 -0.96
C VAL A 322 -8.54 6.62 -2.03
N MET A 323 -8.98 6.88 -3.25
CA MET A 323 -8.52 6.15 -4.43
C MET A 323 -7.42 6.94 -5.14
N HIS A 324 -6.35 6.23 -5.52
CA HIS A 324 -5.38 6.75 -6.47
C HIS A 324 -6.05 6.87 -7.86
N PRO A 325 -5.69 7.86 -8.68
CA PRO A 325 -6.15 7.89 -10.07
C PRO A 325 -5.90 6.54 -10.75
N PRO A 326 -6.92 5.95 -11.40
CA PRO A 326 -6.76 4.66 -12.05
C PRO A 326 -5.71 4.72 -13.16
N VAL A 327 -5.07 3.58 -13.39
CA VAL A 327 -3.97 3.43 -14.34
C VAL A 327 -4.37 2.44 -15.42
N LEU A 328 -4.24 2.82 -16.70
CA LEU A 328 -4.43 1.91 -17.81
C LEU A 328 -3.09 1.29 -18.19
N LEU A 329 -3.00 -0.03 -18.16
CA LEU A 329 -1.85 -0.76 -18.69
C LEU A 329 -1.94 -0.83 -20.22
N ASP A 330 -0.82 -0.98 -20.88
CA ASP A 330 -0.80 -1.11 -22.34
C ASP A 330 -1.34 -2.45 -22.83
N GLU A 331 -1.18 -3.52 -22.03
CA GLU A 331 -1.64 -4.86 -22.32
C GLU A 331 -2.04 -5.64 -21.05
N TRP A 332 -2.77 -6.72 -21.20
CA TRP A 332 -3.07 -7.64 -20.13
C TRP A 332 -1.82 -8.40 -19.68
N PRO A 333 -1.60 -8.53 -18.36
CA PRO A 333 -0.42 -9.21 -17.83
C PRO A 333 -0.44 -10.74 -18.05
N SER A 334 -1.58 -11.30 -18.46
CA SER A 334 -1.76 -12.72 -18.76
C SER A 334 -2.93 -12.94 -19.72
N GLU A 335 -3.12 -14.17 -20.18
CA GLU A 335 -4.28 -14.58 -20.98
C GLU A 335 -5.62 -14.51 -20.20
N ASP A 336 -5.56 -14.34 -18.88
CA ASP A 336 -6.73 -14.22 -18.03
C ASP A 336 -7.17 -12.76 -17.91
N HIS A 337 -8.24 -12.40 -18.60
CA HIS A 337 -8.80 -11.05 -18.66
C HIS A 337 -9.92 -10.79 -17.64
N ARG A 338 -10.09 -11.65 -16.64
CA ARG A 338 -11.08 -11.44 -15.58
C ARG A 338 -10.67 -10.30 -14.66
N SER A 339 -11.65 -9.54 -14.19
CA SER A 339 -11.39 -8.57 -13.14
C SER A 339 -11.06 -9.26 -11.83
N ARG A 340 -10.07 -8.77 -11.12
CA ARG A 340 -9.68 -9.22 -9.79
C ARG A 340 -9.54 -8.04 -8.88
N ILE A 341 -10.15 -8.12 -7.69
CA ILE A 341 -10.13 -7.04 -6.70
C ILE A 341 -9.85 -7.66 -5.34
N VAL A 342 -8.87 -7.11 -4.64
CA VAL A 342 -8.56 -7.45 -3.26
C VAL A 342 -8.91 -6.27 -2.37
N PHE A 343 -9.69 -6.54 -1.34
CA PHE A 343 -9.97 -5.62 -0.25
C PHE A 343 -9.33 -6.15 1.01
N ILE A 344 -8.54 -5.32 1.69
CA ILE A 344 -8.13 -5.57 3.07
C ILE A 344 -9.01 -4.68 3.93
N THR A 345 -9.87 -5.30 4.73
CA THR A 345 -10.94 -4.61 5.46
C THR A 345 -10.86 -4.84 6.96
N ARG A 346 -11.45 -3.93 7.72
CA ARG A 346 -11.69 -4.05 9.15
C ARG A 346 -13.19 -4.13 9.42
N ASP A 347 -13.64 -5.20 10.10
CA ASP A 347 -15.05 -5.37 10.51
C ASP A 347 -16.07 -5.24 9.35
N ILE A 348 -15.69 -5.65 8.15
CA ILE A 348 -16.59 -5.73 7.00
C ILE A 348 -16.86 -7.20 6.67
N ASP A 349 -18.14 -7.55 6.56
CA ASP A 349 -18.57 -8.88 6.18
C ASP A 349 -18.33 -9.11 4.68
N GLU A 350 -17.69 -10.23 4.35
CA GLU A 350 -17.47 -10.66 2.97
C GLU A 350 -18.78 -10.85 2.22
N THR A 351 -19.80 -11.41 2.87
CA THR A 351 -21.13 -11.62 2.28
C THR A 351 -21.73 -10.30 1.82
N MET A 352 -21.65 -9.27 2.66
CA MET A 352 -22.11 -7.92 2.31
C MET A 352 -21.39 -7.38 1.06
N LEU A 353 -20.07 -7.55 0.98
CA LEU A 353 -19.32 -7.11 -0.21
C LEU A 353 -19.73 -7.85 -1.46
N ARG A 354 -19.94 -9.18 -1.37
CA ARG A 354 -20.40 -10.01 -2.49
C ARG A 354 -21.80 -9.61 -2.95
N GLU A 355 -22.73 -9.46 -2.04
CA GLU A 355 -24.10 -9.04 -2.34
C GLU A 355 -24.14 -7.66 -3.01
N THR A 356 -23.38 -6.69 -2.53
CA THR A 356 -23.32 -5.36 -3.14
C THR A 356 -22.73 -5.40 -4.55
N LEU A 357 -21.75 -6.24 -4.80
CA LEU A 357 -21.17 -6.44 -6.13
C LEU A 357 -22.17 -7.08 -7.09
N GLU A 358 -22.89 -8.13 -6.66
CA GLU A 358 -23.90 -8.78 -7.45
C GLU A 358 -25.06 -7.86 -7.85
N VAL A 359 -25.51 -7.01 -6.94
CA VAL A 359 -26.58 -6.05 -7.23
C VAL A 359 -26.17 -5.11 -8.37
N ILE A 360 -24.93 -4.65 -8.37
CA ILE A 360 -24.45 -3.69 -9.37
C ILE A 360 -24.19 -4.35 -10.73
N THR A 361 -23.63 -5.55 -10.73
CA THR A 361 -23.41 -6.31 -11.97
C THR A 361 -24.73 -6.79 -12.61
N ARG A 362 -25.77 -7.10 -11.81
CA ARG A 362 -27.10 -7.49 -12.31
C ARG A 362 -27.97 -6.31 -12.73
N ALA A 363 -27.91 -5.17 -12.07
CA ALA A 363 -28.81 -4.03 -12.33
C ALA A 363 -28.61 -3.42 -13.72
N GLU A 364 -27.43 -3.55 -14.32
CA GLU A 364 -27.16 -3.02 -15.66
C GLU A 364 -27.43 -4.01 -16.81
N SER A 365 -27.50 -5.31 -16.54
CA SER A 365 -27.99 -6.28 -17.53
C SER A 365 -29.48 -6.11 -17.86
N LEU A 366 -30.18 -5.26 -17.10
CA LEU A 366 -31.62 -4.99 -17.24
C LEU A 366 -31.96 -3.61 -17.81
N GLN A 367 -31.01 -2.74 -18.14
CA GLN A 367 -31.29 -1.43 -18.75
C GLN A 367 -30.95 -1.42 -20.24
N PRO A 368 -31.95 -1.33 -21.15
CA PRO A 368 -31.67 -0.99 -22.54
C PRO A 368 -31.30 0.48 -22.66
N ASP A 369 -30.19 0.72 -23.34
CA ASP A 369 -29.72 1.95 -23.99
C ASP A 369 -30.54 3.24 -23.70
N LYS A 370 -30.00 4.07 -22.80
CA LYS A 370 -30.39 5.46 -22.69
C LYS A 370 -29.18 6.36 -22.90
N SER A 371 -28.89 6.63 -24.17
CA SER A 371 -28.19 7.83 -24.59
C SER A 371 -29.00 9.06 -24.15
N SER A 372 -28.73 9.62 -22.98
CA SER A 372 -28.88 11.03 -22.60
C SER A 372 -29.06 11.19 -21.11
N MET A 373 -28.02 11.63 -20.45
CA MET A 373 -28.11 12.66 -19.41
C MET A 373 -26.68 13.12 -19.06
N ARG A 374 -26.32 14.25 -19.61
CA ARG A 374 -25.17 15.03 -19.16
C ARG A 374 -25.57 15.65 -17.82
N HIS A 375 -24.79 15.45 -16.79
CA HIS A 375 -24.27 16.41 -15.81
C HIS A 375 -23.92 15.79 -14.46
N ALA A 376 -22.73 16.19 -14.02
CA ALA A 376 -22.29 16.37 -12.64
C ALA A 376 -21.85 15.11 -11.85
N GLY A 377 -20.60 15.01 -11.67
CA GLY A 377 -19.90 14.17 -10.71
C GLY A 377 -18.54 13.76 -11.28
N ARG A 378 -17.46 14.18 -10.64
CA ARG A 378 -16.12 13.77 -11.06
C ARG A 378 -15.93 12.29 -10.76
N SER A 379 -16.24 11.44 -11.74
CA SER A 379 -16.10 9.98 -11.69
C SER A 379 -14.64 9.54 -11.62
N ILE A 380 -14.37 8.42 -10.96
CA ILE A 380 -13.05 7.79 -10.89
C ILE A 380 -12.62 7.33 -12.28
N VAL A 381 -13.54 6.81 -13.09
CA VAL A 381 -13.28 6.28 -14.43
C VAL A 381 -13.26 7.38 -15.49
N SER A 382 -14.19 8.35 -15.42
CA SER A 382 -14.36 9.39 -16.45
C SER A 382 -13.19 10.36 -16.62
N ARG A 383 -12.25 10.42 -15.70
CA ARG A 383 -11.08 11.32 -15.80
C ARG A 383 -10.02 10.88 -16.82
N HIS A 384 -10.13 9.65 -17.37
CA HIS A 384 -9.08 9.04 -18.20
C HIS A 384 -9.59 8.56 -19.57
N ILE A 385 -10.84 8.85 -19.94
CA ILE A 385 -11.46 8.40 -21.22
C ILE A 385 -11.46 9.50 -22.31
N ASP A 386 -11.11 10.73 -21.99
CA ASP A 386 -10.93 11.78 -23.03
C ASP A 386 -9.52 11.68 -23.66
N PRO A 387 -9.41 11.75 -25.01
CA PRO A 387 -8.20 11.53 -25.79
C PRO A 387 -7.07 12.55 -25.57
#